data_ff2cf5fd2ff121a968ea11df2c99c9ba
#
_entry.id   ff2cf5fd2ff121a968ea11df2c99c9ba
#
_cell.length_a   1.000
_cell.length_b   1.000
_cell.length_c   1.000
_cell.angle_alpha   90.00
_cell.angle_beta   90.00
_cell.angle_gamma   90.00
#
_symmetry.space_group_name_H-M   'P 1'
#
loop_
_entity.id
_entity.type
_entity.pdbx_description
1 polymer ?
#
loop_
_entity_poly.entity_id
_entity_poly.type
_entity_poly.pdbx_seq_one_letter_code
_entity_poly.pdbx_strand_id
1 'polypeptide(L)'
;LHSLRRRQRQMCIRDRLKTDQNSAHLKYFNACISYDGDYDLSNKTVEITLKNLTEEGAYDKSVITDGTWDFKWTLGTVKSPTTLEVNRKCDFGGYEITVKKMEVTPLLWSLYLDYDEAMKVYEDEKNKFEYTGTDYGMDLYARTSIDQVRYKDGTVLTLDLTMGGIAGGGEKQDKENGVMIIRNSFPQLVDVDNLQAVHFGNIDQWLEVRE
;
A
#
# COMPACT_ATOMS: atom_id res chain seq x y z
N LEU A 1 2.40 -11.23 36.86
CA LEU A 1 2.22 -11.99 35.62
C LEU A 1 1.43 -11.15 34.64
N HIS A 2 2.10 -10.30 33.86
CA HIS A 2 1.46 -9.49 32.80
C HIS A 2 1.32 -10.33 31.54
N SER A 3 0.09 -10.70 31.21
CA SER A 3 -0.30 -11.28 29.95
C SER A 3 -0.12 -10.23 28.85
N LEU A 4 0.98 -10.29 28.11
CA LEU A 4 1.14 -9.58 26.86
C LEU A 4 0.13 -10.18 25.86
N ARG A 5 -1.00 -9.47 25.64
CA ARG A 5 -1.90 -9.77 24.51
C ARG A 5 -1.09 -9.68 23.23
N ARG A 6 -0.82 -10.83 22.62
CA ARG A 6 -0.29 -10.92 21.27
C ARG A 6 -1.28 -10.24 20.33
N ARG A 7 -0.97 -9.02 19.88
CA ARG A 7 -1.69 -8.41 18.77
C ARG A 7 -1.51 -9.32 17.56
N GLN A 8 -2.61 -9.70 16.95
CA GLN A 8 -2.63 -10.56 15.78
C GLN A 8 -1.79 -9.93 14.68
N ARG A 9 -0.74 -10.62 14.27
CA ARG A 9 0.02 -10.29 13.07
C ARG A 9 -0.87 -10.68 11.89
N GLN A 10 -1.32 -9.71 11.14
CA GLN A 10 -2.07 -9.96 9.92
C GLN A 10 -1.06 -10.29 8.83
N MET A 11 -0.92 -11.55 8.51
CA MET A 11 -0.12 -12.02 7.39
C MET A 11 -1.04 -12.16 6.18
N CYS A 12 -0.95 -11.23 5.25
CA CYS A 12 -1.62 -11.35 3.96
C CYS A 12 -0.65 -12.01 2.98
N ILE A 13 -0.77 -13.31 2.79
CA ILE A 13 -0.15 -14.00 1.65
C ILE A 13 -1.16 -13.88 0.52
N ARG A 14 -0.92 -12.96 -0.42
CA ARG A 14 -1.61 -12.95 -1.71
C ARG A 14 -0.79 -13.77 -2.68
N ASP A 15 -1.22 -14.99 -2.87
CA ASP A 15 -0.69 -15.88 -3.88
C ASP A 15 -1.28 -15.48 -5.24
N ARG A 16 -0.51 -14.75 -6.05
CA ARG A 16 -0.74 -14.62 -7.48
C ARG A 16 0.42 -15.24 -8.20
N LEU A 17 0.23 -16.48 -8.59
CA LEU A 17 1.12 -17.17 -9.51
C LEU A 17 0.98 -16.51 -10.89
N LYS A 18 1.82 -15.52 -11.22
CA LYS A 18 2.01 -15.14 -12.63
C LYS A 18 2.84 -16.23 -13.29
N THR A 19 2.22 -16.94 -14.20
CA THR A 19 2.95 -17.77 -15.15
C THR A 19 3.45 -16.80 -16.21
N ASP A 20 4.76 -16.56 -16.29
CA ASP A 20 5.36 -15.98 -17.47
C ASP A 20 5.03 -16.89 -18.64
N GLN A 21 4.32 -16.38 -19.66
CA GLN A 21 3.92 -17.17 -20.83
C GLN A 21 5.12 -17.77 -21.58
N ASN A 22 6.32 -17.26 -21.33
CA ASN A 22 7.57 -17.73 -21.92
C ASN A 22 8.37 -18.69 -21.03
N SER A 23 7.97 -18.94 -19.78
CA SER A 23 8.67 -19.85 -18.87
C SER A 23 7.68 -20.67 -18.04
N ALA A 24 7.38 -21.88 -18.51
CA ALA A 24 6.50 -22.84 -17.83
C ALA A 24 7.01 -23.26 -16.44
N HIS A 25 8.21 -22.85 -16.05
CA HIS A 25 8.89 -23.33 -14.84
C HIS A 25 9.16 -22.25 -13.79
N LEU A 26 8.85 -20.96 -14.08
CA LEU A 26 9.11 -19.88 -13.15
C LEU A 26 7.81 -19.45 -12.46
N LYS A 27 7.78 -19.56 -11.15
CA LYS A 27 6.66 -19.10 -10.32
C LYS A 27 7.15 -18.07 -9.32
N TYR A 28 6.43 -16.96 -9.23
CA TYR A 28 6.73 -15.88 -8.30
C TYR A 28 5.65 -15.85 -7.22
N PHE A 29 6.05 -15.62 -6.00
CA PHE A 29 5.11 -15.28 -4.94
C PHE A 29 5.62 -14.06 -4.19
N ASN A 30 4.69 -13.22 -3.74
CA ASN A 30 4.96 -12.09 -2.88
C ASN A 30 4.40 -12.37 -1.49
N ALA A 31 5.22 -12.24 -0.46
CA ALA A 31 4.77 -12.24 0.91
C ALA A 31 4.96 -10.85 1.49
N CYS A 32 3.89 -10.24 1.99
CA CYS A 32 3.94 -8.98 2.71
C CYS A 32 3.62 -9.21 4.19
N ILE A 33 4.48 -8.74 5.06
CA ILE A 33 4.27 -8.77 6.51
C ILE A 33 4.15 -7.33 6.97
N SER A 34 2.93 -6.93 7.36
CA SER A 34 2.70 -5.62 7.95
C SER A 34 2.82 -5.70 9.47
N TYR A 35 3.48 -4.73 10.05
CA TYR A 35 3.65 -4.61 11.48
C TYR A 35 3.19 -3.22 11.95
N ASP A 36 2.26 -3.20 12.90
CA ASP A 36 1.82 -1.97 13.54
C ASP A 36 2.71 -1.66 14.74
N GLY A 37 3.55 -0.65 14.60
CA GLY A 37 4.38 -0.15 15.70
C GLY A 37 5.73 0.42 15.24
N ASP A 38 6.36 1.17 16.11
CA ASP A 38 7.67 1.82 15.91
C ASP A 38 8.85 0.84 16.17
N TYR A 39 8.73 -0.38 15.65
CA TYR A 39 9.76 -1.39 15.84
C TYR A 39 10.82 -1.29 14.76
N ASP A 40 12.05 -0.96 15.13
CA ASP A 40 13.19 -0.96 14.22
C ASP A 40 13.52 -2.39 13.76
N LEU A 41 13.32 -2.64 12.47
CA LEU A 41 13.64 -3.91 11.82
C LEU A 41 15.08 -3.96 11.28
N SER A 42 15.86 -2.89 11.41
CA SER A 42 17.24 -2.85 10.93
C SER A 42 18.07 -3.96 11.57
N ASN A 43 18.87 -4.64 10.76
CA ASN A 43 19.73 -5.74 11.16
C ASN A 43 19.00 -6.94 11.82
N LYS A 44 17.67 -7.02 11.70
CA LYS A 44 16.92 -8.20 12.16
C LYS A 44 17.00 -9.31 11.12
N THR A 45 17.05 -10.54 11.62
CA THR A 45 17.00 -11.71 10.75
C THR A 45 15.55 -12.07 10.45
N VAL A 46 15.26 -12.27 9.17
CA VAL A 46 13.98 -12.81 8.68
C VAL A 46 14.21 -14.28 8.32
N GLU A 47 13.33 -15.14 8.80
CA GLU A 47 13.32 -16.56 8.48
C GLU A 47 11.92 -16.90 7.94
N ILE A 48 11.88 -17.50 6.75
CA ILE A 48 10.65 -17.98 6.12
C ILE A 48 10.82 -19.46 5.81
N THR A 49 9.89 -20.27 6.30
CA THR A 49 9.78 -21.67 5.95
C THR A 49 8.53 -21.87 5.10
N LEU A 50 8.70 -22.31 3.87
CA LEU A 50 7.61 -22.77 2.99
C LEU A 50 7.54 -24.27 3.07
N LYS A 51 6.31 -24.79 3.22
CA LYS A 51 6.05 -26.23 3.27
C LYS A 51 5.03 -26.58 2.21
N ASN A 52 5.36 -27.57 1.40
CA ASN A 52 4.52 -28.16 0.38
C ASN A 52 4.00 -27.14 -0.65
N LEU A 53 4.17 -27.43 -1.91
CA LEU A 53 3.52 -26.69 -2.99
C LEU A 53 2.14 -27.32 -3.22
N THR A 54 1.08 -26.50 -3.10
CA THR A 54 -0.30 -26.95 -3.27
C THR A 54 -0.95 -26.27 -4.47
N GLU A 55 -2.00 -26.88 -5.01
CA GLU A 55 -2.81 -26.30 -6.08
C GLU A 55 -3.63 -25.12 -5.56
N GLU A 56 -3.74 -24.04 -6.38
CA GLU A 56 -4.47 -22.82 -6.03
C GLU A 56 -5.98 -23.10 -6.04
N GLY A 57 -6.69 -22.62 -5.02
CA GLY A 57 -8.15 -22.54 -5.01
C GLY A 57 -8.90 -23.78 -4.56
N ALA A 58 -8.25 -24.89 -4.25
CA ALA A 58 -8.94 -26.06 -3.75
C ALA A 58 -9.10 -26.00 -2.22
N TYR A 59 -10.33 -26.17 -1.74
CA TYR A 59 -10.60 -26.43 -0.32
C TYR A 59 -9.92 -27.73 0.15
N ASP A 60 -9.69 -28.65 -0.78
CA ASP A 60 -8.94 -29.88 -0.62
C ASP A 60 -7.59 -29.68 -1.32
N LYS A 61 -6.62 -29.21 -0.56
CA LYS A 61 -5.30 -28.83 -1.09
C LYS A 61 -4.55 -30.05 -1.57
N SER A 62 -4.68 -30.40 -2.84
CA SER A 62 -3.80 -31.40 -3.43
C SER A 62 -2.35 -30.87 -3.41
N VAL A 63 -1.47 -31.63 -2.78
CA VAL A 63 -0.05 -31.32 -2.74
C VAL A 63 0.55 -31.66 -4.10
N ILE A 64 1.04 -30.63 -4.82
CA ILE A 64 1.76 -30.82 -6.09
C ILE A 64 3.14 -31.40 -5.83
N THR A 65 3.81 -30.89 -4.79
CA THR A 65 5.15 -31.32 -4.40
C THR A 65 5.32 -31.20 -2.90
N ASP A 66 5.68 -32.29 -2.26
CA ASP A 66 6.13 -32.28 -0.87
C ASP A 66 7.53 -31.68 -0.78
N GLY A 67 7.73 -30.82 0.21
CA GLY A 67 9.02 -30.24 0.45
C GLY A 67 9.00 -29.20 1.55
N THR A 68 10.18 -28.84 1.98
CA THR A 68 10.41 -27.73 2.91
C THR A 68 11.52 -26.87 2.34
N TRP A 69 11.25 -25.58 2.22
CA TRP A 69 12.23 -24.60 1.74
C TRP A 69 12.40 -23.54 2.82
N ASP A 70 13.63 -23.41 3.31
CA ASP A 70 14.00 -22.44 4.32
C ASP A 70 14.76 -21.29 3.69
N PHE A 71 14.32 -20.08 3.95
CA PHE A 71 14.98 -18.86 3.53
C PHE A 71 15.34 -18.06 4.77
N LYS A 72 16.56 -17.58 4.80
CA LYS A 72 17.09 -16.76 5.90
C LYS A 72 17.93 -15.64 5.35
N TRP A 73 17.63 -14.42 5.77
CA TRP A 73 18.46 -13.25 5.46
C TRP A 73 18.38 -12.21 6.58
N THR A 74 19.38 -11.35 6.62
CA THR A 74 19.37 -10.21 7.54
C THR A 74 18.92 -8.97 6.80
N LEU A 75 17.96 -8.26 7.37
CA LEU A 75 17.51 -6.97 6.84
C LEU A 75 18.67 -5.98 6.99
N GLY A 76 18.88 -5.18 5.95
CA GLY A 76 19.81 -4.05 6.01
C GLY A 76 19.30 -2.94 6.93
N THR A 77 20.01 -1.82 6.94
CA THR A 77 19.52 -0.63 7.63
C THR A 77 18.24 -0.16 6.94
N VAL A 78 17.15 -0.11 7.70
CA VAL A 78 15.90 0.45 7.22
C VAL A 78 16.08 1.96 7.16
N LYS A 79 16.03 2.52 5.96
CA LYS A 79 16.03 3.97 5.79
C LYS A 79 14.66 4.51 6.23
N SER A 80 14.66 5.60 6.96
CA SER A 80 13.43 6.34 7.24
C SER A 80 12.75 6.73 5.92
N PRO A 81 11.42 6.77 5.86
CA PRO A 81 10.72 7.30 4.71
C PRO A 81 11.20 8.71 4.36
N THR A 82 11.29 9.02 3.08
CA THR A 82 11.51 10.38 2.63
C THR A 82 10.23 11.18 2.84
N THR A 83 10.30 12.25 3.61
CA THR A 83 9.18 13.18 3.78
C THR A 83 9.20 14.23 2.69
N LEU A 84 8.11 14.41 1.99
CA LEU A 84 7.86 15.38 0.97
C LEU A 84 6.80 16.35 1.49
N GLU A 85 7.21 17.58 1.81
CA GLU A 85 6.29 18.63 2.25
C GLU A 85 5.51 19.16 1.05
N VAL A 86 4.19 19.01 1.09
CA VAL A 86 3.30 19.36 -0.02
C VAL A 86 2.55 20.66 0.25
N ASN A 87 1.84 20.73 1.37
CA ASN A 87 1.10 21.91 1.86
C ASN A 87 0.23 22.59 0.79
N ARG A 88 -0.48 21.81 -0.03
CA ARG A 88 -1.36 22.35 -1.08
C ARG A 88 -2.67 21.60 -1.18
N LYS A 89 -3.68 22.27 -1.71
CA LYS A 89 -4.96 21.68 -2.01
C LYS A 89 -4.89 20.83 -3.28
N CYS A 90 -5.57 19.71 -3.22
CA CYS A 90 -5.77 18.78 -4.34
C CYS A 90 -7.26 18.44 -4.42
N ASP A 91 -7.79 18.38 -5.63
CA ASP A 91 -9.17 17.92 -5.87
C ASP A 91 -9.22 16.39 -5.89
N PHE A 92 -9.88 15.82 -4.91
CA PHE A 92 -10.12 14.38 -4.81
C PHE A 92 -11.53 14.03 -5.34
N GLY A 93 -11.80 14.36 -6.61
CA GLY A 93 -13.07 14.06 -7.28
C GLY A 93 -14.23 14.90 -6.75
N GLY A 94 -14.05 16.20 -6.71
CA GLY A 94 -15.02 17.20 -6.23
C GLY A 94 -14.84 17.59 -4.76
N TYR A 95 -13.85 17.03 -4.07
CA TYR A 95 -13.49 17.40 -2.70
C TYR A 95 -12.12 18.04 -2.67
N GLU A 96 -12.04 19.33 -2.41
CA GLU A 96 -10.78 20.02 -2.18
C GLU A 96 -10.23 19.66 -0.80
N ILE A 97 -9.13 18.90 -0.77
CA ILE A 97 -8.48 18.46 0.48
C ILE A 97 -7.03 18.92 0.47
N THR A 98 -6.61 19.51 1.58
CA THR A 98 -5.21 19.90 1.78
C THR A 98 -4.36 18.66 2.03
N VAL A 99 -3.41 18.41 1.13
CA VAL A 99 -2.33 17.45 1.32
C VAL A 99 -1.23 18.14 2.10
N LYS A 100 -1.01 17.76 3.34
CA LYS A 100 0.03 18.35 4.21
C LYS A 100 1.40 17.86 3.81
N LYS A 101 1.58 16.56 3.73
CA LYS A 101 2.84 15.91 3.33
C LYS A 101 2.57 14.53 2.74
N MET A 102 3.60 14.00 2.10
CA MET A 102 3.67 12.60 1.70
C MET A 102 4.95 11.98 2.24
N GLU A 103 4.87 10.80 2.85
CA GLU A 103 6.03 10.01 3.23
C GLU A 103 6.16 8.83 2.26
N VAL A 104 7.37 8.63 1.73
CA VAL A 104 7.60 7.68 0.64
C VAL A 104 8.83 6.85 0.90
N THR A 105 8.72 5.56 0.62
CA THR A 105 9.84 4.63 0.41
C THR A 105 9.73 4.07 -1.00
N PRO A 106 10.73 3.32 -1.52
CA PRO A 106 10.60 2.72 -2.85
C PRO A 106 9.40 1.79 -3.05
N LEU A 107 8.77 1.29 -1.97
CA LEU A 107 7.65 0.35 -2.02
C LEU A 107 6.38 0.84 -1.34
N LEU A 108 6.47 1.81 -0.43
CA LEU A 108 5.35 2.25 0.39
C LEU A 108 5.20 3.75 0.33
N TRP A 109 3.96 4.21 0.48
CA TRP A 109 3.66 5.62 0.63
C TRP A 109 2.60 5.86 1.70
N SER A 110 2.67 7.02 2.32
CA SER A 110 1.68 7.53 3.26
C SER A 110 1.34 8.96 2.89
N LEU A 111 0.07 9.24 2.69
CA LEU A 111 -0.45 10.56 2.36
C LEU A 111 -1.11 11.14 3.61
N TYR A 112 -0.70 12.33 4.01
CA TYR A 112 -1.20 13.03 5.20
C TYR A 112 -2.12 14.17 4.75
N LEU A 113 -3.40 13.99 4.97
CA LEU A 113 -4.46 14.90 4.57
C LEU A 113 -4.96 15.73 5.75
N ASP A 114 -5.52 16.90 5.50
CA ASP A 114 -6.27 17.61 6.53
C ASP A 114 -7.45 16.78 7.00
N TYR A 115 -7.58 16.63 8.33
CA TYR A 115 -8.57 15.73 8.93
C TYR A 115 -10.00 16.17 8.64
N ASP A 116 -10.33 17.44 8.87
CA ASP A 116 -11.69 17.94 8.76
C ASP A 116 -12.16 17.97 7.30
N GLU A 117 -11.26 18.30 6.37
CA GLU A 117 -11.56 18.26 4.94
C GLU A 117 -11.75 16.81 4.43
N ALA A 118 -10.90 15.89 4.87
CA ALA A 118 -10.99 14.47 4.53
C ALA A 118 -12.27 13.81 5.09
N MET A 119 -12.68 14.17 6.31
CA MET A 119 -13.88 13.62 6.93
C MET A 119 -15.16 13.95 6.17
N LYS A 120 -15.22 15.06 5.44
CA LYS A 120 -16.38 15.40 4.60
C LYS A 120 -16.67 14.34 3.55
N VAL A 121 -15.62 13.73 2.98
CA VAL A 121 -15.78 12.63 2.02
C VAL A 121 -16.50 11.45 2.67
N TYR A 122 -16.09 11.07 3.88
CA TYR A 122 -16.71 9.95 4.60
C TYR A 122 -18.17 10.23 4.97
N GLU A 123 -18.45 11.44 5.43
CA GLU A 123 -19.82 11.83 5.80
C GLU A 123 -20.73 11.80 4.57
N ASP A 124 -20.29 12.32 3.45
CA ASP A 124 -21.06 12.32 2.20
C ASP A 124 -21.24 10.91 1.64
N GLU A 125 -20.20 10.09 1.62
CA GLU A 125 -20.26 8.71 1.13
C GLU A 125 -21.13 7.83 2.04
N LYS A 126 -21.05 8.00 3.36
CA LYS A 126 -21.91 7.33 4.32
C LYS A 126 -23.40 7.70 4.08
N ASN A 127 -23.68 8.97 3.89
CA ASN A 127 -25.04 9.43 3.62
C ASN A 127 -25.58 8.87 2.31
N LYS A 128 -24.76 8.78 1.26
CA LYS A 128 -25.14 8.14 -0.01
C LYS A 128 -25.44 6.66 0.18
N PHE A 129 -24.61 5.93 0.91
CA PHE A 129 -24.79 4.50 1.16
C PHE A 129 -26.10 4.22 1.93
N GLU A 130 -26.37 4.97 3.00
CA GLU A 130 -27.58 4.82 3.79
C GLU A 130 -28.86 5.10 2.96
N TYR A 131 -28.76 5.99 1.93
CA TYR A 131 -29.90 6.37 1.10
C TYR A 131 -30.13 5.43 -0.08
N THR A 132 -29.10 4.90 -0.73
CA THR A 132 -29.23 4.14 -1.97
C THR A 132 -29.05 2.63 -1.80
N GLY A 133 -28.39 2.19 -0.74
CA GLY A 133 -28.18 0.76 -0.42
C GLY A 133 -27.34 -0.03 -1.42
N THR A 134 -26.88 0.56 -2.51
CA THR A 134 -26.22 -0.15 -3.62
C THR A 134 -24.99 0.54 -4.20
N ASP A 135 -24.79 1.82 -3.99
CA ASP A 135 -23.62 2.54 -4.48
C ASP A 135 -22.56 2.65 -3.37
N TYR A 136 -21.57 1.78 -3.43
CA TYR A 136 -20.29 2.06 -2.79
C TYR A 136 -19.69 3.26 -3.54
N GLY A 137 -19.95 4.46 -3.02
CA GLY A 137 -19.23 5.63 -3.48
C GLY A 137 -17.74 5.36 -3.44
N MET A 138 -16.98 6.02 -4.29
CA MET A 138 -15.52 5.89 -4.29
C MET A 138 -15.01 6.51 -3.00
N ASP A 139 -14.67 5.69 -2.01
CA ASP A 139 -14.13 6.15 -0.74
C ASP A 139 -12.79 6.90 -0.94
N LEU A 140 -12.33 7.56 0.09
CA LEU A 140 -11.11 8.36 0.03
C LEU A 140 -9.88 7.48 -0.31
N TYR A 141 -9.88 6.23 0.17
CA TYR A 141 -8.82 5.27 -0.14
C TYR A 141 -8.76 4.94 -1.64
N ALA A 142 -9.90 4.72 -2.29
CA ALA A 142 -9.95 4.50 -3.73
C ALA A 142 -9.55 5.76 -4.51
N ARG A 143 -9.96 6.96 -4.06
CA ARG A 143 -9.60 8.24 -4.69
C ARG A 143 -8.10 8.52 -4.65
N THR A 144 -7.39 8.01 -3.65
CA THR A 144 -5.94 8.17 -3.50
C THR A 144 -5.14 7.04 -4.14
N SER A 145 -5.74 6.17 -4.93
CA SER A 145 -5.02 5.09 -5.63
C SER A 145 -4.05 5.66 -6.67
N ILE A 146 -2.75 5.43 -6.46
CA ILE A 146 -1.70 5.91 -7.37
C ILE A 146 -1.49 4.87 -8.46
N ASP A 147 -1.63 5.29 -9.73
CA ASP A 147 -1.41 4.46 -10.92
C ASP A 147 -0.21 4.90 -11.76
N GLN A 148 0.28 6.14 -11.59
CA GLN A 148 1.48 6.62 -12.27
C GLN A 148 2.32 7.48 -11.33
N VAL A 149 3.61 7.52 -11.61
CA VAL A 149 4.54 8.46 -10.99
C VAL A 149 5.33 9.19 -12.07
N ARG A 150 5.60 10.46 -11.88
CA ARG A 150 6.44 11.27 -12.76
C ARG A 150 7.73 11.64 -12.05
N TYR A 151 8.82 11.49 -12.75
CA TYR A 151 10.17 11.82 -12.29
C TYR A 151 10.59 13.23 -12.72
N LYS A 152 11.63 13.77 -12.09
CA LYS A 152 12.19 15.12 -12.36
C LYS A 152 12.64 15.31 -13.81
N ASP A 153 13.02 14.25 -14.50
CA ASP A 153 13.42 14.27 -15.91
C ASP A 153 12.23 14.26 -16.88
N GLY A 154 11.00 14.25 -16.34
CA GLY A 154 9.76 14.18 -17.10
C GLY A 154 9.32 12.75 -17.44
N THR A 155 10.11 11.72 -17.13
CA THR A 155 9.73 10.33 -17.35
C THR A 155 8.52 9.97 -16.50
N VAL A 156 7.54 9.29 -17.11
CA VAL A 156 6.35 8.76 -16.40
C VAL A 156 6.46 7.26 -16.33
N LEU A 157 6.37 6.73 -15.11
CA LEU A 157 6.28 5.31 -14.83
C LEU A 157 4.82 4.95 -14.54
N THR A 158 4.22 4.11 -15.39
CA THR A 158 2.90 3.53 -15.13
C THR A 158 3.05 2.31 -14.23
N LEU A 159 2.27 2.28 -13.16
CA LEU A 159 2.30 1.21 -12.16
C LEU A 159 1.36 0.08 -12.58
N ASP A 160 1.84 -1.15 -12.55
CA ASP A 160 1.03 -2.33 -12.89
C ASP A 160 0.10 -2.71 -11.70
N LEU A 161 -1.04 -2.05 -11.60
CA LEU A 161 -2.03 -2.30 -10.56
C LEU A 161 -2.61 -3.73 -10.60
N THR A 162 -2.43 -4.47 -11.71
CA THR A 162 -2.86 -5.88 -11.81
C THR A 162 -2.01 -6.78 -10.91
N MET A 163 -0.81 -6.34 -10.56
CA MET A 163 0.05 -7.04 -9.60
C MET A 163 -0.56 -7.08 -8.18
N GLY A 164 -1.66 -6.37 -7.98
CA GLY A 164 -2.31 -6.18 -6.69
C GLY A 164 -1.38 -5.44 -5.75
N GLY A 165 -1.81 -4.32 -5.20
CA GLY A 165 -1.03 -3.64 -4.17
C GLY A 165 -0.57 -4.66 -3.13
N ILE A 166 0.67 -4.58 -2.70
CA ILE A 166 1.17 -5.37 -1.59
C ILE A 166 0.20 -5.09 -0.44
N ALA A 167 -0.42 -6.13 0.11
CA ALA A 167 -1.41 -5.98 1.15
C ALA A 167 -0.82 -5.19 2.33
N GLY A 168 -1.50 -4.15 2.76
CA GLY A 168 -1.02 -3.30 3.85
C GLY A 168 -1.50 -1.87 3.75
N GLY A 169 -2.32 -1.56 2.74
CA GLY A 169 -3.00 -0.28 2.67
C GLY A 169 -4.01 -0.12 3.80
N GLY A 170 -4.25 1.11 4.22
CA GLY A 170 -5.22 1.40 5.27
C GLY A 170 -5.28 2.88 5.57
N GLU A 171 -6.29 3.22 6.35
CA GLU A 171 -6.54 4.56 6.83
C GLU A 171 -6.31 4.64 8.33
N LYS A 172 -5.72 5.73 8.76
CA LYS A 172 -5.57 6.03 10.17
C LYS A 172 -6.05 7.46 10.43
N GLN A 173 -7.01 7.59 11.32
CA GLN A 173 -7.49 8.88 11.80
C GLN A 173 -6.64 9.31 13.00
N ASP A 174 -5.99 10.46 12.85
CA ASP A 174 -5.25 11.11 13.93
C ASP A 174 -5.87 12.49 14.19
N LYS A 175 -7.01 12.45 14.86
CA LYS A 175 -7.80 13.63 15.15
C LYS A 175 -7.07 14.63 16.04
N GLU A 176 -6.24 14.15 16.96
CA GLU A 176 -5.49 15.00 17.88
C GLU A 176 -4.49 15.89 17.14
N ASN A 177 -3.87 15.36 16.09
CA ASN A 177 -2.94 16.08 15.21
C ASN A 177 -3.62 16.68 13.97
N GLY A 178 -4.94 16.55 13.83
CA GLY A 178 -5.70 17.09 12.72
C GLY A 178 -5.30 16.48 11.36
N VAL A 179 -5.00 15.18 11.33
CA VAL A 179 -4.56 14.47 10.11
C VAL A 179 -5.32 13.16 9.88
N MET A 180 -5.68 12.95 8.63
CA MET A 180 -6.06 11.65 8.09
C MET A 180 -4.87 11.07 7.34
N ILE A 181 -4.47 9.86 7.66
CA ILE A 181 -3.33 9.20 7.03
C ILE A 181 -3.83 8.05 6.16
N ILE A 182 -3.59 8.14 4.87
CA ILE A 182 -3.83 7.06 3.92
C ILE A 182 -2.49 6.39 3.62
N ARG A 183 -2.43 5.07 3.75
CA ARG A 183 -1.22 4.28 3.47
C ARG A 183 -1.50 3.25 2.41
N ASN A 184 -0.53 3.06 1.52
CA ASN A 184 -0.58 1.98 0.55
C ASN A 184 0.83 1.64 0.06
N SER A 185 0.92 0.65 -0.83
CA SER A 185 2.16 0.24 -1.46
C SER A 185 2.16 0.58 -2.95
N PHE A 186 3.36 0.81 -3.47
CA PHE A 186 3.58 0.75 -4.91
C PHE A 186 3.65 -0.73 -5.34
N PRO A 187 3.05 -1.11 -6.48
CA PRO A 187 3.12 -2.48 -7.00
C PRO A 187 4.51 -2.84 -7.52
N GLN A 188 5.39 -1.86 -7.69
CA GLN A 188 6.77 -2.00 -8.15
C GLN A 188 7.66 -0.92 -7.52
N LEU A 189 8.99 -1.09 -7.63
CA LEU A 189 9.95 -0.14 -7.06
C LEU A 189 9.85 1.23 -7.73
N VAL A 190 9.79 2.28 -6.91
CA VAL A 190 9.78 3.68 -7.32
C VAL A 190 11.08 4.35 -6.90
N ASP A 191 11.68 5.14 -7.79
CA ASP A 191 12.85 5.97 -7.48
C ASP A 191 12.40 7.22 -6.73
N VAL A 192 12.48 7.15 -5.40
CA VAL A 192 12.02 8.22 -4.51
C VAL A 192 12.86 9.49 -4.64
N ASP A 193 14.15 9.37 -4.93
CA ASP A 193 15.06 10.53 -5.02
C ASP A 193 14.72 11.42 -6.24
N ASN A 194 14.19 10.83 -7.29
CA ASN A 194 13.78 11.49 -8.53
C ASN A 194 12.27 11.72 -8.64
N LEU A 195 11.47 11.30 -7.67
CA LEU A 195 10.01 11.47 -7.67
C LEU A 195 9.64 12.96 -7.69
N GLN A 196 8.85 13.38 -8.67
CA GLN A 196 8.33 14.74 -8.86
C GLN A 196 6.85 14.85 -8.55
N ALA A 197 6.05 13.93 -9.08
CA ALA A 197 4.60 13.92 -8.93
C ALA A 197 4.05 12.49 -8.87
N VAL A 198 2.85 12.35 -8.31
CA VAL A 198 2.06 11.12 -8.32
C VAL A 198 0.71 11.38 -8.97
N HIS A 199 0.17 10.39 -9.67
CA HIS A 199 -1.13 10.46 -10.32
C HIS A 199 -2.14 9.56 -9.61
N PHE A 200 -3.31 10.10 -9.30
CA PHE A 200 -4.42 9.38 -8.73
C PHE A 200 -5.37 8.96 -9.86
N GLY A 201 -5.20 7.73 -10.36
CA GLY A 201 -5.86 7.27 -11.58
C GLY A 201 -7.39 7.27 -11.52
N ASN A 202 -7.98 7.00 -10.37
CA ASN A 202 -9.43 6.95 -10.23
C ASN A 202 -10.13 8.32 -10.33
N ILE A 203 -9.38 9.41 -10.19
CA ILE A 203 -9.90 10.78 -10.26
C ILE A 203 -9.19 11.63 -11.32
N ASP A 204 -8.25 11.02 -12.07
CA ASP A 204 -7.45 11.67 -13.13
C ASP A 204 -6.75 12.94 -12.65
N GLN A 205 -6.09 12.88 -11.49
CA GLN A 205 -5.49 14.05 -10.85
C GLN A 205 -4.01 13.84 -10.55
N TRP A 206 -3.17 14.80 -10.95
CA TRP A 206 -1.75 14.86 -10.57
C TRP A 206 -1.54 15.66 -9.27
N LEU A 207 -0.73 15.12 -8.38
CA LEU A 207 -0.22 15.82 -7.21
C LEU A 207 1.29 16.03 -7.36
N GLU A 208 1.71 17.29 -7.49
CA GLU A 208 3.12 17.65 -7.42
C GLU A 208 3.58 17.51 -5.97
N VAL A 209 4.55 16.65 -5.74
CA VAL A 209 5.09 16.38 -4.40
C VAL A 209 6.44 17.06 -4.15
N ARG A 210 6.99 17.67 -5.20
CA ARG A 210 8.18 18.55 -5.15
C ARG A 210 7.98 19.75 -6.07
N GLU A 211 8.67 20.85 -5.74
CA GLU A 211 8.77 22.04 -6.59
C GLU A 211 9.83 21.88 -7.68
#